data_2527bb3cfc83a453660b0b4184ddae6f
#
_entry.id   2527bb3cfc83a453660b0b4184ddae6f
#
_cell.length_a   1.000
_cell.length_b   1.000
_cell.length_c   1.000
_cell.angle_alpha   90.00
_cell.angle_beta   90.00
_cell.angle_gamma   90.00
#
_symmetry.space_group_name_H-M   'P 1'
#
loop_
_entity.id
_entity.type
_entity.pdbx_description
1 polymer ?
#
loop_
_entity_poly.entity_id
_entity_poly.type
_entity_poly.pdbx_seq_one_letter_code
_entity_poly.pdbx_strand_id
1 'polypeptide(L)'
;MSRRMTIILGAIGAVLLVLVGAYFWLSRTLPVLTVATWSGPYGHAQTKAMFIPFGDAKDYDVHIALYDGGLSELQQMVGNKRYDWDVMDFELPDAIAACRMGLLEHIDAASLPAGADGTPANKDFVRNAVGPCWVGSVVYSQIIAYAPNRYGAARPQTAADFFDLARFPGPRALRRTSAKFNLELALLADGMKPSDVYDALLTPVGIDRALRKLATLKGSLVWWNNSADAIAMLNDGRAAFATVLNGDVYDAAQHHRGVSVIWDRQLYELDVFGVPKGGPKKEAAMDFVRFATGSQSLAGVASWVPYGPARRSALALVRNNPELGTDMTPFLPTAPGHFATAFAIDDEWWQLHGPDIEPRWQVWLASQ
;
A
#
# COMPACT_ATOMS: atom_id res chain seq x y z
N MET A 1 -47.25 55.17 0.02
CA MET A 1 -45.83 54.78 0.00
C MET A 1 -45.29 55.10 -1.38
N SER A 2 -44.19 55.84 -1.50
CA SER A 2 -43.63 56.14 -2.80
C SER A 2 -42.97 54.88 -3.44
N ARG A 3 -43.09 54.76 -4.76
CA ARG A 3 -42.54 53.68 -5.54
C ARG A 3 -41.03 53.39 -5.21
N ARG A 4 -40.30 54.44 -4.82
CA ARG A 4 -38.89 54.37 -4.38
C ARG A 4 -38.76 53.67 -3.02
N MET A 5 -39.70 53.90 -2.09
CA MET A 5 -39.67 53.28 -0.76
C MET A 5 -39.98 51.75 -0.81
N THR A 6 -40.85 51.34 -1.75
CA THR A 6 -41.17 49.95 -1.99
C THR A 6 -39.97 49.20 -2.60
N ILE A 7 -39.22 49.86 -3.51
CA ILE A 7 -38.02 49.27 -4.11
C ILE A 7 -36.88 49.11 -3.07
N ILE A 8 -36.70 50.13 -2.20
CA ILE A 8 -35.67 50.07 -1.14
C ILE A 8 -35.98 48.98 -0.12
N LEU A 9 -37.24 48.84 0.32
CA LEU A 9 -37.64 47.77 1.23
C LEU A 9 -37.51 46.40 0.60
N GLY A 10 -37.80 46.23 -0.68
CA GLY A 10 -37.57 44.98 -1.41
C GLY A 10 -36.10 44.61 -1.51
N ALA A 11 -35.21 45.60 -1.78
CA ALA A 11 -33.74 45.36 -1.83
C ALA A 11 -33.17 45.00 -0.45
N ILE A 12 -33.59 45.63 0.63
CA ILE A 12 -33.19 45.29 2.01
C ILE A 12 -33.65 43.87 2.37
N GLY A 13 -34.88 43.50 2.01
CA GLY A 13 -35.41 42.14 2.25
C GLY A 13 -34.60 41.06 1.50
N ALA A 14 -34.23 41.33 0.25
CA ALA A 14 -33.40 40.43 -0.53
C ALA A 14 -31.99 40.27 0.06
N VAL A 15 -31.36 41.37 0.50
CA VAL A 15 -30.04 41.33 1.18
C VAL A 15 -30.11 40.58 2.49
N LEU A 16 -31.13 40.76 3.30
CA LEU A 16 -31.34 40.03 4.55
C LEU A 16 -31.52 38.53 4.31
N LEU A 17 -32.30 38.15 3.30
CA LEU A 17 -32.46 36.74 2.93
C LEU A 17 -31.13 36.09 2.49
N VAL A 18 -30.30 36.81 1.74
CA VAL A 18 -28.97 36.33 1.34
C VAL A 18 -28.05 36.20 2.56
N LEU A 19 -28.07 37.19 3.48
CA LEU A 19 -27.25 37.15 4.69
C LEU A 19 -27.69 36.04 5.64
N VAL A 20 -28.99 35.81 5.81
CA VAL A 20 -29.55 34.72 6.60
C VAL A 20 -29.21 33.37 5.95
N GLY A 21 -29.34 33.23 4.65
CA GLY A 21 -28.94 32.04 3.89
C GLY A 21 -27.46 31.77 4.03
N ALA A 22 -26.60 32.78 3.91
CA ALA A 22 -25.15 32.68 4.11
C ALA A 22 -24.78 32.31 5.54
N TYR A 23 -25.48 32.90 6.54
CA TYR A 23 -25.29 32.55 7.95
C TYR A 23 -25.63 31.07 8.22
N PHE A 24 -26.77 30.57 7.75
CA PHE A 24 -27.15 29.17 7.89
C PHE A 24 -26.19 28.24 7.14
N TRP A 25 -25.68 28.65 5.99
CA TRP A 25 -24.71 27.88 5.22
C TRP A 25 -23.34 27.81 5.94
N LEU A 26 -22.86 28.93 6.48
CA LEU A 26 -21.61 29.07 7.23
C LEU A 26 -21.67 28.43 8.64
N SER A 27 -22.86 28.32 9.23
CA SER A 27 -23.06 27.68 10.55
C SER A 27 -23.42 26.19 10.48
N ARG A 28 -23.47 25.61 9.26
CA ARG A 28 -23.77 24.20 9.08
C ARG A 28 -22.59 23.37 9.59
N THR A 29 -22.80 22.62 10.67
CA THR A 29 -21.85 21.58 11.10
C THR A 29 -21.96 20.41 10.14
N LEU A 30 -20.85 20.08 9.46
CA LEU A 30 -20.80 18.91 8.60
C LEU A 30 -20.80 17.63 9.45
N PRO A 31 -21.44 16.56 8.97
CA PRO A 31 -21.31 15.26 9.61
C PRO A 31 -19.86 14.77 9.52
N VAL A 32 -19.32 14.24 10.60
CA VAL A 32 -17.95 13.72 10.67
C VAL A 32 -17.91 12.29 10.15
N LEU A 33 -16.92 11.98 9.31
CA LEU A 33 -16.53 10.62 8.94
C LEU A 33 -15.10 10.39 9.44
N THR A 34 -14.87 9.35 10.24
CA THR A 34 -13.54 9.05 10.78
C THR A 34 -12.89 7.89 10.04
N VAL A 35 -11.71 8.13 9.47
CA VAL A 35 -10.90 7.12 8.78
C VAL A 35 -9.68 6.79 9.62
N ALA A 36 -9.56 5.54 10.06
CA ALA A 36 -8.34 5.05 10.69
C ALA A 36 -7.30 4.73 9.62
N THR A 37 -6.12 5.32 9.71
CA THR A 37 -5.05 5.14 8.75
C THR A 37 -3.68 5.41 9.37
N TRP A 38 -2.62 5.11 8.62
CA TRP A 38 -1.23 5.25 9.01
C TRP A 38 -0.80 6.71 9.14
N SER A 39 0.18 6.95 10.00
CA SER A 39 0.79 8.27 10.17
C SER A 39 1.76 8.62 9.03
N GLY A 40 2.28 9.85 9.06
CA GLY A 40 3.36 10.31 8.19
C GLY A 40 2.95 10.62 6.75
N PRO A 41 3.88 10.46 5.78
CA PRO A 41 3.67 10.88 4.40
C PRO A 41 2.46 10.22 3.73
N TYR A 42 2.17 8.95 4.06
CA TYR A 42 1.04 8.24 3.48
C TYR A 42 -0.31 8.81 3.93
N GLY A 43 -0.51 9.02 5.24
CA GLY A 43 -1.73 9.67 5.74
C GLY A 43 -1.90 11.10 5.21
N HIS A 44 -0.78 11.83 5.02
CA HIS A 44 -0.80 13.14 4.36
C HIS A 44 -1.26 13.03 2.90
N ALA A 45 -0.73 12.08 2.14
CA ALA A 45 -1.13 11.83 0.75
C ALA A 45 -2.62 11.50 0.64
N GLN A 46 -3.14 10.63 1.52
CA GLN A 46 -4.57 10.30 1.58
C GLN A 46 -5.42 11.53 1.92
N THR A 47 -4.97 12.36 2.86
CA THR A 47 -5.67 13.61 3.20
C THR A 47 -5.83 14.50 1.96
N LYS A 48 -4.76 14.69 1.18
CA LYS A 48 -4.77 15.54 -0.01
C LYS A 48 -5.54 14.93 -1.18
N ALA A 49 -5.45 13.63 -1.38
CA ALA A 49 -6.00 12.96 -2.56
C ALA A 49 -7.37 12.31 -2.35
N MET A 50 -7.77 12.07 -1.10
CA MET A 50 -8.99 11.33 -0.78
C MET A 50 -9.88 12.11 0.20
N PHE A 51 -9.37 12.50 1.38
CA PHE A 51 -10.21 12.96 2.49
C PHE A 51 -10.80 14.35 2.22
N ILE A 52 -9.96 15.33 1.88
CA ILE A 52 -10.43 16.67 1.51
C ILE A 52 -11.33 16.59 0.28
N PRO A 53 -10.94 15.94 -0.85
CA PRO A 53 -11.81 15.87 -2.03
C PRO A 53 -13.15 15.15 -1.78
N PHE A 54 -13.18 14.11 -0.94
CA PHE A 54 -14.44 13.48 -0.55
C PHE A 54 -15.31 14.40 0.30
N GLY A 55 -14.70 15.05 1.29
CA GLY A 55 -15.37 16.01 2.15
C GLY A 55 -16.05 17.11 1.36
N ASP A 56 -15.32 17.72 0.43
CA ASP A 56 -15.83 18.79 -0.46
C ASP A 56 -16.96 18.29 -1.39
N ALA A 57 -16.84 17.06 -1.89
CA ALA A 57 -17.82 16.49 -2.82
C ALA A 57 -19.10 15.98 -2.16
N LYS A 58 -19.05 15.64 -0.87
CA LYS A 58 -20.14 14.96 -0.16
C LYS A 58 -20.64 15.68 1.09
N ASP A 59 -20.14 16.88 1.37
CA ASP A 59 -20.46 17.65 2.58
C ASP A 59 -20.16 16.90 3.89
N TYR A 60 -18.97 16.29 3.99
CA TYR A 60 -18.44 15.64 5.17
C TYR A 60 -17.19 16.35 5.70
N ASP A 61 -17.00 16.33 7.02
CA ASP A 61 -15.72 16.62 7.66
C ASP A 61 -15.02 15.28 7.91
N VAL A 62 -13.93 14.99 7.16
CA VAL A 62 -13.24 13.70 7.25
C VAL A 62 -12.07 13.80 8.23
N HIS A 63 -12.19 13.11 9.35
CA HIS A 63 -11.18 13.08 10.40
C HIS A 63 -10.28 11.86 10.26
N ILE A 64 -9.01 12.02 10.64
CA ILE A 64 -8.03 10.93 10.72
C ILE A 64 -8.00 10.40 12.15
N ALA A 65 -8.11 9.08 12.30
CA ALA A 65 -7.66 8.35 13.47
C ALA A 65 -6.35 7.64 13.14
N LEU A 66 -5.36 7.72 14.03
CA LEU A 66 -4.10 7.02 13.79
C LEU A 66 -4.27 5.53 14.07
N TYR A 67 -3.73 4.73 13.17
CA TYR A 67 -3.68 3.28 13.25
C TYR A 67 -2.21 2.83 13.18
N ASP A 68 -1.83 1.88 14.00
CA ASP A 68 -0.46 1.36 14.13
C ASP A 68 -0.36 -0.17 13.97
N GLY A 69 -1.44 -0.79 13.46
CA GLY A 69 -1.51 -2.21 13.16
C GLY A 69 -2.34 -3.03 14.16
N GLY A 70 -2.72 -4.22 13.74
CA GLY A 70 -3.46 -5.19 14.54
C GLY A 70 -4.97 -4.95 14.60
N LEU A 71 -5.69 -5.85 15.25
CA LEU A 71 -7.16 -5.88 15.24
C LEU A 71 -7.83 -5.59 16.60
N SER A 72 -7.03 -5.31 17.64
CA SER A 72 -7.54 -5.20 19.01
C SER A 72 -8.62 -4.13 19.16
N GLU A 73 -8.39 -2.93 18.59
CA GLU A 73 -9.36 -1.82 18.66
C GLU A 73 -10.61 -2.10 17.84
N LEU A 74 -10.46 -2.67 16.65
CA LEU A 74 -11.59 -3.09 15.81
C LEU A 74 -12.48 -4.12 16.54
N GLN A 75 -11.86 -5.12 17.19
CA GLN A 75 -12.56 -6.12 17.98
C GLN A 75 -13.35 -5.49 19.13
N GLN A 76 -12.75 -4.53 19.84
CA GLN A 76 -13.40 -3.81 20.93
C GLN A 76 -14.56 -2.95 20.42
N MET A 77 -14.38 -2.21 19.31
CA MET A 77 -15.45 -1.37 18.74
C MET A 77 -16.66 -2.20 18.33
N VAL A 78 -16.44 -3.28 17.58
CA VAL A 78 -17.53 -4.15 17.11
C VAL A 78 -18.19 -4.90 18.27
N GLY A 79 -17.38 -5.44 19.20
CA GLY A 79 -17.88 -6.16 20.37
C GLY A 79 -18.72 -5.30 21.33
N ASN A 80 -18.29 -4.06 21.56
CA ASN A 80 -18.96 -3.11 22.46
C ASN A 80 -20.01 -2.24 21.74
N LYS A 81 -20.13 -2.33 20.41
CA LYS A 81 -20.97 -1.48 19.55
C LYS A 81 -20.71 0.02 19.77
N ARG A 82 -19.46 0.38 19.97
CA ARG A 82 -18.97 1.75 20.08
C ARG A 82 -17.95 2.00 19.00
N TYR A 83 -18.27 2.86 18.07
CA TYR A 83 -17.49 3.06 16.85
C TYR A 83 -16.82 4.43 16.88
N ASP A 84 -15.50 4.43 17.05
CA ASP A 84 -14.65 5.61 16.95
C ASP A 84 -14.14 5.78 15.51
N TRP A 85 -14.16 4.72 14.71
CA TRP A 85 -13.77 4.69 13.30
C TRP A 85 -14.93 4.23 12.42
N ASP A 86 -15.10 4.89 11.28
CA ASP A 86 -16.11 4.56 10.26
C ASP A 86 -15.52 3.74 9.11
N VAL A 87 -14.24 3.99 8.77
CA VAL A 87 -13.46 3.28 7.75
C VAL A 87 -12.08 2.96 8.32
N MET A 88 -11.50 1.86 7.90
CA MET A 88 -10.10 1.51 8.19
C MET A 88 -9.31 1.34 6.90
N ASP A 89 -8.08 1.84 6.88
CA ASP A 89 -7.04 1.54 5.92
C ASP A 89 -5.93 0.75 6.63
N PHE A 90 -5.71 -0.47 6.22
CA PHE A 90 -4.84 -1.43 6.92
C PHE A 90 -4.24 -2.44 5.95
N GLU A 91 -3.20 -3.13 6.37
CA GLU A 91 -2.57 -4.16 5.56
C GLU A 91 -3.55 -5.29 5.24
N LEU A 92 -3.43 -5.87 4.04
CA LEU A 92 -4.30 -6.95 3.57
C LEU A 92 -4.39 -8.15 4.54
N PRO A 93 -3.30 -8.61 5.21
CA PRO A 93 -3.39 -9.67 6.21
C PRO A 93 -4.41 -9.39 7.32
N ASP A 94 -4.40 -8.18 7.86
CA ASP A 94 -5.35 -7.75 8.90
C ASP A 94 -6.79 -7.71 8.37
N ALA A 95 -6.98 -7.23 7.13
CA ALA A 95 -8.29 -7.24 6.47
C ALA A 95 -8.86 -8.65 6.31
N ILE A 96 -8.03 -9.60 5.88
CA ILE A 96 -8.41 -11.01 5.73
C ILE A 96 -8.84 -11.59 7.08
N ALA A 97 -8.02 -11.39 8.12
CA ALA A 97 -8.32 -11.86 9.46
C ALA A 97 -9.61 -11.22 10.02
N ALA A 98 -9.76 -9.90 9.90
CA ALA A 98 -10.95 -9.18 10.36
C ALA A 98 -12.23 -9.64 9.63
N CYS A 99 -12.13 -9.88 8.31
CA CYS A 99 -13.26 -10.38 7.52
C CYS A 99 -13.68 -11.78 7.95
N ARG A 100 -12.72 -12.70 8.19
CA ARG A 100 -12.98 -14.06 8.71
C ARG A 100 -13.63 -14.05 10.11
N MET A 101 -13.24 -13.09 10.93
CA MET A 101 -13.81 -12.90 12.27
C MET A 101 -15.18 -12.22 12.23
N GLY A 102 -15.69 -11.80 11.06
CA GLY A 102 -16.96 -11.10 10.92
C GLY A 102 -16.95 -9.68 11.48
N LEU A 103 -15.77 -9.03 11.55
CA LEU A 103 -15.59 -7.69 12.10
C LEU A 103 -15.80 -6.59 11.06
N LEU A 104 -15.87 -6.94 9.77
CA LEU A 104 -16.05 -6.01 8.66
C LEU A 104 -17.39 -6.22 7.95
N GLU A 105 -17.89 -5.15 7.35
CA GLU A 105 -19.02 -5.20 6.44
C GLU A 105 -18.63 -5.88 5.12
N HIS A 106 -19.59 -6.58 4.53
CA HIS A 106 -19.43 -7.11 3.18
C HIS A 106 -19.47 -5.96 2.16
N ILE A 107 -18.54 -5.97 1.21
CA ILE A 107 -18.46 -5.02 0.10
C ILE A 107 -18.88 -5.73 -1.20
N ASP A 108 -19.92 -5.23 -1.84
CA ASP A 108 -20.31 -5.71 -3.16
C ASP A 108 -19.36 -5.16 -4.22
N ALA A 109 -18.53 -6.03 -4.79
CA ALA A 109 -17.58 -5.68 -5.85
C ALA A 109 -18.26 -5.08 -7.09
N ALA A 110 -19.53 -5.42 -7.36
CA ALA A 110 -20.30 -4.86 -8.47
C ALA A 110 -20.69 -3.38 -8.23
N SER A 111 -20.66 -2.92 -6.97
CA SER A 111 -20.93 -1.52 -6.62
C SER A 111 -19.73 -0.59 -6.87
N LEU A 112 -18.54 -1.14 -7.16
CA LEU A 112 -17.34 -0.36 -7.40
C LEU A 112 -17.39 0.29 -8.78
N PRO A 113 -17.02 1.58 -8.92
CA PRO A 113 -17.04 2.26 -10.20
C PRO A 113 -16.03 1.64 -11.18
N ALA A 114 -16.31 1.74 -12.48
CA ALA A 114 -15.35 1.41 -13.52
C ALA A 114 -14.08 2.29 -13.41
N GLY A 115 -12.98 1.82 -13.97
CA GLY A 115 -11.74 2.59 -14.09
C GLY A 115 -11.91 3.85 -14.94
N ALA A 116 -10.95 4.76 -14.88
CA ALA A 116 -10.98 6.02 -15.63
C ALA A 116 -11.02 5.82 -17.16
N ASP A 117 -10.56 4.67 -17.64
CA ASP A 117 -10.60 4.24 -19.04
C ASP A 117 -11.85 3.43 -19.41
N GLY A 118 -12.80 3.30 -18.48
CA GLY A 118 -14.01 2.48 -18.64
C GLY A 118 -13.82 1.00 -18.34
N THR A 119 -12.63 0.55 -17.95
CA THR A 119 -12.39 -0.86 -17.59
C THR A 119 -13.24 -1.24 -16.37
N PRO A 120 -14.00 -2.35 -16.42
CA PRO A 120 -14.76 -2.82 -15.28
C PRO A 120 -13.87 -3.08 -14.06
N ALA A 121 -14.37 -2.77 -12.84
CA ALA A 121 -13.59 -2.85 -11.61
C ALA A 121 -12.90 -4.21 -11.41
N ASN A 122 -13.59 -5.32 -11.68
CA ASN A 122 -13.07 -6.68 -11.56
C ASN A 122 -11.89 -7.01 -12.50
N LYS A 123 -11.62 -6.16 -13.51
CA LYS A 123 -10.48 -6.29 -14.44
C LYS A 123 -9.42 -5.21 -14.22
N ASP A 124 -9.79 -4.11 -13.59
CA ASP A 124 -8.93 -2.95 -13.39
C ASP A 124 -8.06 -3.07 -12.13
N PHE A 125 -8.59 -3.63 -11.05
CA PHE A 125 -7.81 -3.87 -9.85
C PHE A 125 -6.72 -4.92 -10.05
N VAL A 126 -5.60 -4.76 -9.34
CA VAL A 126 -4.54 -5.78 -9.28
C VAL A 126 -5.04 -7.01 -8.50
N ARG A 127 -4.32 -8.12 -8.62
CA ARG A 127 -4.67 -9.36 -7.91
C ARG A 127 -4.77 -9.12 -6.40
N ASN A 128 -5.76 -9.71 -5.75
CA ASN A 128 -6.09 -9.64 -4.33
C ASN A 128 -6.57 -8.27 -3.83
N ALA A 129 -6.64 -7.24 -4.68
CA ALA A 129 -7.08 -5.91 -4.27
C ALA A 129 -8.58 -5.80 -3.97
N VAL A 130 -9.41 -6.73 -4.43
CA VAL A 130 -10.85 -6.76 -4.11
C VAL A 130 -11.18 -8.09 -3.47
N GLY A 131 -11.71 -8.04 -2.27
CA GLY A 131 -12.18 -9.19 -1.52
C GLY A 131 -13.60 -8.99 -0.97
N PRO A 132 -14.11 -9.94 -0.20
CA PRO A 132 -15.49 -9.87 0.29
C PRO A 132 -15.73 -8.72 1.27
N CYS A 133 -14.69 -8.20 1.94
CA CYS A 133 -14.80 -7.16 2.96
C CYS A 133 -13.78 -6.01 2.78
N TRP A 134 -13.04 -5.98 1.68
CA TRP A 134 -12.01 -4.96 1.46
C TRP A 134 -11.88 -4.55 0.00
N VAL A 135 -11.34 -3.34 -0.20
CA VAL A 135 -10.96 -2.81 -1.52
C VAL A 135 -9.58 -2.16 -1.43
N GLY A 136 -8.69 -2.53 -2.35
CA GLY A 136 -7.31 -2.08 -2.40
C GLY A 136 -7.14 -0.58 -2.56
N SER A 137 -6.28 -0.03 -1.73
CA SER A 137 -5.80 1.35 -1.76
C SER A 137 -4.49 1.42 -2.54
N VAL A 138 -3.41 0.98 -1.95
CA VAL A 138 -2.08 1.07 -2.52
C VAL A 138 -1.37 -0.28 -2.57
N VAL A 139 -0.37 -0.35 -3.45
CA VAL A 139 0.58 -1.45 -3.59
C VAL A 139 1.95 -0.96 -3.13
N TYR A 140 2.56 -1.69 -2.22
CA TYR A 140 3.97 -1.54 -1.88
C TYR A 140 4.72 -2.85 -2.15
N SER A 141 6.04 -2.80 -2.27
CA SER A 141 6.80 -3.97 -2.67
C SER A 141 8.13 -4.07 -1.95
N GLN A 142 8.49 -5.30 -1.60
CA GLN A 142 9.89 -5.64 -1.38
C GLN A 142 10.57 -5.87 -2.74
N ILE A 143 11.62 -5.11 -2.98
CA ILE A 143 12.41 -5.09 -4.20
C ILE A 143 13.88 -5.38 -3.89
N ILE A 144 14.68 -5.60 -4.92
CA ILE A 144 16.12 -5.70 -4.79
C ILE A 144 16.75 -4.36 -5.12
N ALA A 145 17.56 -3.82 -4.21
CA ALA A 145 18.40 -2.66 -4.46
C ALA A 145 19.88 -3.05 -4.43
N TYR A 146 20.72 -2.29 -5.14
CA TYR A 146 22.16 -2.48 -5.12
C TYR A 146 22.91 -1.15 -5.16
N ALA A 147 24.15 -1.15 -4.66
CA ALA A 147 24.99 0.02 -4.64
C ALA A 147 25.30 0.47 -6.08
N PRO A 148 24.98 1.72 -6.48
CA PRO A 148 25.23 2.22 -7.83
C PRO A 148 26.74 2.23 -8.10
N ASN A 149 27.10 2.11 -9.39
CA ASN A 149 28.49 2.16 -9.87
C ASN A 149 29.42 1.02 -9.40
N ARG A 150 28.94 0.09 -8.56
CA ARG A 150 29.75 -1.01 -8.05
C ARG A 150 30.21 -1.97 -9.15
N TYR A 151 29.39 -2.20 -10.17
CA TYR A 151 29.58 -3.20 -11.20
C TYR A 151 29.86 -2.62 -12.60
N GLY A 152 30.14 -1.33 -12.70
CA GLY A 152 30.48 -0.67 -13.97
C GLY A 152 29.38 -0.84 -15.04
N ALA A 153 29.75 -1.34 -16.20
CA ALA A 153 28.83 -1.59 -17.31
C ALA A 153 27.95 -2.85 -17.10
N ALA A 154 28.37 -3.79 -16.28
CA ALA A 154 27.62 -5.02 -15.97
C ALA A 154 26.57 -4.72 -14.90
N ARG A 155 25.39 -4.24 -15.33
CA ARG A 155 24.29 -3.91 -14.39
C ARG A 155 23.44 -5.15 -14.09
N PRO A 156 23.22 -5.47 -12.80
CA PRO A 156 22.24 -6.47 -12.40
C PRO A 156 20.82 -6.06 -12.83
N GLN A 157 20.02 -7.00 -13.32
CA GLN A 157 18.67 -6.73 -13.85
C GLN A 157 17.61 -7.71 -13.39
N THR A 158 18.02 -8.89 -12.88
CA THR A 158 17.09 -9.96 -12.52
C THR A 158 17.23 -10.39 -11.07
N ALA A 159 16.19 -10.99 -10.54
CA ALA A 159 16.24 -11.61 -9.20
C ALA A 159 17.33 -12.69 -9.11
N ALA A 160 17.62 -13.39 -10.20
CA ALA A 160 18.70 -14.37 -10.25
C ALA A 160 20.09 -13.73 -10.05
N ASP A 161 20.30 -12.49 -10.52
CA ASP A 161 21.57 -11.75 -10.37
C ASP A 161 21.89 -11.48 -8.88
N PHE A 162 20.87 -11.39 -8.03
CA PHE A 162 21.06 -11.29 -6.58
C PHE A 162 21.83 -12.50 -6.00
N PHE A 163 21.66 -13.67 -6.58
CA PHE A 163 22.30 -14.92 -6.16
C PHE A 163 23.59 -15.24 -6.90
N ASP A 164 23.91 -14.50 -7.95
CA ASP A 164 25.14 -14.71 -8.74
C ASP A 164 26.33 -13.97 -8.12
N LEU A 165 27.00 -14.63 -7.16
CA LEU A 165 28.20 -14.09 -6.50
C LEU A 165 29.42 -14.06 -7.44
N ALA A 166 29.45 -14.89 -8.49
CA ALA A 166 30.55 -14.93 -9.42
C ALA A 166 30.56 -13.69 -10.32
N ARG A 167 29.40 -13.34 -10.87
CA ARG A 167 29.24 -12.15 -11.74
C ARG A 167 29.14 -10.86 -10.95
N PHE A 168 28.49 -10.91 -9.80
CA PHE A 168 28.22 -9.75 -8.95
C PHE A 168 28.70 -10.00 -7.52
N PRO A 169 29.98 -9.91 -7.24
CA PRO A 169 30.55 -10.23 -5.93
C PRO A 169 30.15 -9.19 -4.86
N GLY A 170 30.05 -9.65 -3.61
CA GLY A 170 29.85 -8.81 -2.43
C GLY A 170 28.70 -9.28 -1.52
N PRO A 171 28.50 -8.68 -0.34
CA PRO A 171 27.52 -9.09 0.62
C PRO A 171 26.07 -8.83 0.18
N ARG A 172 25.15 -9.73 0.60
CA ARG A 172 23.71 -9.70 0.35
C ARG A 172 22.97 -9.44 1.65
N ALA A 173 22.27 -8.33 1.75
CA ALA A 173 21.45 -8.00 2.89
C ALA A 173 20.01 -8.54 2.71
N LEU A 174 19.58 -9.39 3.62
CA LEU A 174 18.23 -9.97 3.65
C LEU A 174 17.51 -9.64 4.95
N ARG A 175 16.19 -9.66 4.92
CA ARG A 175 15.35 -9.52 6.11
C ARG A 175 15.53 -10.72 7.03
N ARG A 176 15.83 -10.44 8.31
CA ARG A 176 16.05 -11.50 9.33
C ARG A 176 14.76 -12.02 9.94
N THR A 177 13.78 -11.13 10.10
CA THR A 177 12.65 -11.30 11.02
C THR A 177 11.59 -12.29 10.56
N SER A 178 11.60 -12.71 9.28
CA SER A 178 10.60 -13.64 8.74
C SER A 178 11.12 -14.43 7.55
N ALA A 179 10.61 -15.64 7.38
CA ALA A 179 10.77 -16.46 6.17
C ALA A 179 10.07 -15.84 4.95
N LYS A 180 8.93 -15.18 5.19
CA LYS A 180 8.12 -14.48 4.17
C LYS A 180 9.00 -13.51 3.39
N PHE A 181 8.79 -13.42 2.10
CA PHE A 181 9.60 -12.75 1.08
C PHE A 181 10.92 -13.46 0.74
N ASN A 182 11.66 -13.99 1.73
CA ASN A 182 12.95 -14.62 1.47
C ASN A 182 12.79 -15.96 0.73
N LEU A 183 11.80 -16.78 1.11
CA LEU A 183 11.55 -18.07 0.48
C LEU A 183 10.97 -17.90 -0.93
N GLU A 184 10.03 -16.98 -1.12
CA GLU A 184 9.49 -16.68 -2.44
C GLU A 184 10.58 -16.15 -3.38
N LEU A 185 11.37 -15.18 -2.93
CA LEU A 185 12.49 -14.64 -3.72
C LEU A 185 13.46 -15.74 -4.13
N ALA A 186 13.81 -16.64 -3.21
CA ALA A 186 14.72 -17.72 -3.49
C ALA A 186 14.18 -18.69 -4.54
N LEU A 187 12.91 -19.10 -4.45
CA LEU A 187 12.28 -19.99 -5.42
C LEU A 187 12.14 -19.36 -6.79
N LEU A 188 11.71 -18.08 -6.83
CA LEU A 188 11.57 -17.33 -8.09
C LEU A 188 12.93 -17.13 -8.78
N ALA A 189 13.96 -16.78 -8.01
CA ALA A 189 15.33 -16.63 -8.51
C ALA A 189 15.96 -17.98 -8.90
N ASP A 190 15.44 -19.10 -8.38
CA ASP A 190 15.84 -20.48 -8.78
C ASP A 190 15.04 -20.97 -10.01
N GLY A 191 14.29 -20.09 -10.66
CA GLY A 191 13.54 -20.36 -11.90
C GLY A 191 12.20 -21.06 -11.69
N MET A 192 11.67 -21.09 -10.47
CA MET A 192 10.33 -21.61 -10.22
C MET A 192 9.27 -20.72 -10.87
N LYS A 193 8.25 -21.31 -11.47
CA LYS A 193 7.12 -20.57 -12.00
C LYS A 193 6.34 -19.92 -10.85
N PRO A 194 5.85 -18.67 -11.01
CA PRO A 194 5.05 -18.01 -9.98
C PRO A 194 3.85 -18.81 -9.49
N SER A 195 3.18 -19.56 -10.39
CA SER A 195 2.03 -20.42 -10.05
C SER A 195 2.38 -21.55 -9.09
N ASP A 196 3.63 -21.99 -9.03
CA ASP A 196 4.05 -23.21 -8.35
C ASP A 196 4.69 -22.91 -6.98
N VAL A 197 4.92 -21.63 -6.65
CA VAL A 197 5.66 -21.20 -5.45
C VAL A 197 4.99 -21.68 -4.17
N TYR A 198 3.71 -21.39 -3.99
CA TYR A 198 3.00 -21.75 -2.76
C TYR A 198 2.71 -23.25 -2.65
N ASP A 199 2.46 -23.95 -3.76
CA ASP A 199 2.36 -25.41 -3.77
C ASP A 199 3.68 -26.06 -3.35
N ALA A 200 4.82 -25.53 -3.80
CA ALA A 200 6.12 -25.98 -3.36
C ALA A 200 6.33 -25.74 -1.86
N LEU A 201 5.98 -24.55 -1.36
CA LEU A 201 6.14 -24.19 0.06
C LEU A 201 5.22 -24.99 1.01
N LEU A 202 4.19 -25.68 0.51
CA LEU A 202 3.41 -26.64 1.28
C LEU A 202 4.19 -27.93 1.60
N THR A 203 5.33 -28.16 0.96
CA THR A 203 6.09 -29.38 1.10
C THR A 203 7.45 -29.15 1.76
N PRO A 204 7.94 -30.10 2.59
CA PRO A 204 9.31 -30.04 3.11
C PRO A 204 10.37 -29.90 2.00
N VAL A 205 10.19 -30.57 0.88
CA VAL A 205 11.11 -30.55 -0.27
C VAL A 205 11.21 -29.17 -0.90
N GLY A 206 10.08 -28.48 -1.05
CA GLY A 206 10.05 -27.13 -1.62
C GLY A 206 10.64 -26.09 -0.67
N ILE A 207 10.35 -26.18 0.64
CA ILE A 207 11.00 -25.32 1.64
C ILE A 207 12.52 -25.55 1.64
N ASP A 208 12.97 -26.81 1.63
CA ASP A 208 14.40 -27.14 1.54
C ASP A 208 15.04 -26.63 0.25
N ARG A 209 14.31 -26.59 -0.87
CA ARG A 209 14.79 -26.00 -2.12
C ARG A 209 15.04 -24.51 -1.95
N ALA A 210 14.10 -23.77 -1.36
CA ALA A 210 14.27 -22.35 -1.08
C ALA A 210 15.46 -22.07 -0.15
N LEU A 211 15.56 -22.84 0.96
CA LEU A 211 16.64 -22.70 1.92
C LEU A 211 18.01 -23.07 1.31
N ARG A 212 18.10 -24.09 0.45
CA ARG A 212 19.34 -24.40 -0.30
C ARG A 212 19.73 -23.25 -1.24
N LYS A 213 18.75 -22.61 -1.91
CA LYS A 213 19.04 -21.44 -2.76
C LYS A 213 19.60 -20.31 -1.91
N LEU A 214 19.01 -19.99 -0.77
CA LEU A 214 19.53 -18.98 0.16
C LEU A 214 20.93 -19.37 0.69
N ALA A 215 21.17 -20.66 0.95
CA ALA A 215 22.47 -21.15 1.42
C ALA A 215 23.60 -20.98 0.38
N THR A 216 23.31 -20.76 -0.90
CA THR A 216 24.34 -20.38 -1.89
C THR A 216 25.00 -19.05 -1.58
N LEU A 217 24.38 -18.24 -0.73
CA LEU A 217 24.90 -16.94 -0.29
C LEU A 217 25.69 -17.02 1.03
N LYS A 218 25.86 -18.22 1.61
CA LYS A 218 26.57 -18.41 2.89
C LYS A 218 27.97 -17.79 2.82
N GLY A 219 28.32 -17.06 3.90
CA GLY A 219 29.56 -16.27 3.95
C GLY A 219 29.50 -14.90 3.30
N SER A 220 28.41 -14.63 2.54
CA SER A 220 28.13 -13.30 1.95
C SER A 220 26.82 -12.72 2.49
N LEU A 221 26.13 -13.37 3.43
CA LEU A 221 24.89 -12.87 4.03
C LEU A 221 25.18 -11.84 5.11
N VAL A 222 24.43 -10.73 5.05
CA VAL A 222 24.25 -9.79 6.15
C VAL A 222 22.75 -9.60 6.39
N TRP A 223 22.38 -9.21 7.60
CA TRP A 223 20.98 -9.22 8.00
C TRP A 223 20.51 -7.84 8.43
N TRP A 224 19.31 -7.49 8.02
CA TRP A 224 18.62 -6.31 8.51
C TRP A 224 17.31 -6.69 9.24
N ASN A 225 16.94 -5.89 10.23
CA ASN A 225 15.68 -6.02 10.96
C ASN A 225 14.70 -4.89 10.61
N ASN A 226 15.22 -3.74 10.19
CA ASN A 226 14.47 -2.58 9.75
C ASN A 226 14.92 -2.22 8.32
N SER A 227 13.98 -1.98 7.42
CA SER A 227 14.25 -1.73 6.00
C SER A 227 15.16 -0.51 5.76
N ALA A 228 15.07 0.53 6.59
CA ALA A 228 15.98 1.67 6.53
C ALA A 228 17.45 1.29 6.77
N ASP A 229 17.73 0.24 7.58
CA ASP A 229 19.08 -0.28 7.80
C ASP A 229 19.65 -0.87 6.51
N ALA A 230 18.81 -1.50 5.68
CA ALA A 230 19.25 -2.07 4.40
C ALA A 230 19.77 -1.00 3.44
N ILE A 231 19.13 0.17 3.38
CA ILE A 231 19.61 1.33 2.61
C ILE A 231 20.95 1.84 3.18
N ALA A 232 21.07 1.93 4.50
CA ALA A 232 22.33 2.33 5.13
C ALA A 232 23.48 1.36 4.79
N MET A 233 23.22 0.04 4.82
CA MET A 233 24.19 -0.99 4.45
C MET A 233 24.68 -0.87 3.00
N LEU A 234 23.80 -0.50 2.07
CA LEU A 234 24.16 -0.24 0.67
C LEU A 234 25.07 0.99 0.54
N ASN A 235 24.73 2.06 1.25
CA ASN A 235 25.44 3.34 1.16
C ASN A 235 26.84 3.32 1.83
N ASP A 236 26.99 2.56 2.91
CA ASP A 236 28.26 2.43 3.64
C ASP A 236 29.12 1.24 3.18
N GLY A 237 28.63 0.47 2.20
CA GLY A 237 29.36 -0.63 1.59
C GLY A 237 29.32 -1.96 2.35
N ARG A 238 28.58 -2.04 3.49
CA ARG A 238 28.36 -3.33 4.20
C ARG A 238 27.54 -4.31 3.38
N ALA A 239 26.71 -3.83 2.46
CA ALA A 239 26.02 -4.65 1.48
C ALA A 239 26.32 -4.21 0.05
N ALA A 240 26.36 -5.17 -0.86
CA ALA A 240 26.43 -4.92 -2.30
C ALA A 240 25.02 -4.91 -2.91
N PHE A 241 24.15 -5.80 -2.38
CA PHE A 241 22.72 -5.87 -2.67
C PHE A 241 21.95 -5.96 -1.36
N ALA A 242 20.72 -5.48 -1.39
CA ALA A 242 19.78 -5.65 -0.31
C ALA A 242 18.36 -5.88 -0.84
N THR A 243 17.56 -6.68 -0.14
CA THR A 243 16.11 -6.57 -0.27
C THR A 243 15.66 -5.38 0.55
N VAL A 244 14.77 -4.54 0.00
CA VAL A 244 14.32 -3.28 0.62
C VAL A 244 12.86 -3.02 0.26
N LEU A 245 12.18 -2.17 1.04
CA LEU A 245 10.88 -1.64 0.63
C LEU A 245 11.08 -0.51 -0.39
N ASN A 246 10.22 -0.43 -1.38
CA ASN A 246 10.32 0.60 -2.42
C ASN A 246 10.17 2.03 -1.86
N GLY A 247 9.44 2.21 -0.76
CA GLY A 247 9.35 3.48 -0.04
C GLY A 247 10.70 4.00 0.44
N ASP A 248 11.53 3.11 1.02
CA ASP A 248 12.87 3.49 1.50
C ASP A 248 13.83 3.89 0.37
N VAL A 249 13.64 3.31 -0.83
CA VAL A 249 14.40 3.72 -2.03
C VAL A 249 14.05 5.15 -2.44
N TYR A 250 12.78 5.50 -2.41
CA TYR A 250 12.34 6.87 -2.69
C TYR A 250 12.91 7.86 -1.68
N ASP A 251 12.80 7.56 -0.37
CA ASP A 251 13.36 8.39 0.69
C ASP A 251 14.88 8.57 0.54
N ALA A 252 15.59 7.51 0.21
CA ALA A 252 17.02 7.57 -0.06
C ALA A 252 17.34 8.50 -1.25
N ALA A 253 16.55 8.45 -2.32
CA ALA A 253 16.71 9.31 -3.49
C ALA A 253 16.52 10.79 -3.15
N GLN A 254 15.54 11.14 -2.28
CA GLN A 254 15.31 12.51 -1.81
C GLN A 254 16.50 13.05 -1.01
N HIS A 255 17.26 12.19 -0.34
CA HIS A 255 18.43 12.55 0.45
C HIS A 255 19.76 12.37 -0.30
N HIS A 256 19.73 12.29 -1.64
CA HIS A 256 20.91 12.06 -2.50
C HIS A 256 21.70 10.78 -2.14
N ARG A 257 21.03 9.80 -1.54
CA ARG A 257 21.55 8.46 -1.22
C ARG A 257 21.03 7.43 -2.22
N GLY A 258 21.14 7.76 -3.50
CA GLY A 258 20.55 6.93 -4.56
C GLY A 258 21.11 5.52 -4.58
N VAL A 259 20.22 4.56 -4.72
CA VAL A 259 20.52 3.17 -5.00
C VAL A 259 19.95 2.79 -6.36
N SER A 260 20.52 1.76 -7.00
CA SER A 260 19.94 1.17 -8.20
C SER A 260 18.95 0.07 -7.82
N VAL A 261 17.91 -0.14 -8.61
CA VAL A 261 16.80 -1.05 -8.31
C VAL A 261 16.65 -2.12 -9.38
N ILE A 262 16.33 -3.34 -8.96
CA ILE A 262 15.86 -4.44 -9.79
C ILE A 262 14.38 -4.67 -9.45
N TRP A 263 13.49 -4.41 -10.42
CA TRP A 263 12.06 -4.63 -10.30
C TRP A 263 11.63 -6.05 -10.71
N ASP A 264 12.54 -6.82 -11.33
CA ASP A 264 12.23 -8.20 -11.68
C ASP A 264 11.92 -9.02 -10.44
N ARG A 265 10.78 -9.73 -10.49
CA ARG A 265 10.27 -10.54 -9.38
C ARG A 265 10.09 -9.77 -8.07
N GLN A 266 9.75 -8.49 -8.14
CA GLN A 266 9.32 -7.75 -6.95
C GLN A 266 8.18 -8.50 -6.24
N LEU A 267 8.20 -8.48 -4.92
CA LEU A 267 7.22 -9.14 -4.07
C LEU A 267 6.30 -8.08 -3.49
N TYR A 268 5.04 -8.04 -3.90
CA TYR A 268 4.13 -6.95 -3.52
C TYR A 268 3.03 -7.38 -2.55
N GLU A 269 2.65 -6.44 -1.73
CA GLU A 269 1.52 -6.47 -0.80
C GLU A 269 0.63 -5.25 -1.01
N LEU A 270 -0.47 -5.20 -0.27
CA LEU A 270 -1.53 -4.21 -0.41
C LEU A 270 -1.91 -3.62 0.94
N ASP A 271 -2.14 -2.30 0.97
CA ASP A 271 -3.06 -1.71 1.92
C ASP A 271 -4.45 -1.64 1.29
N VAL A 272 -5.47 -1.81 2.13
CA VAL A 272 -6.84 -1.93 1.70
C VAL A 272 -7.78 -1.19 2.64
N PHE A 273 -8.90 -0.69 2.12
CA PHE A 273 -9.98 -0.14 2.92
C PHE A 273 -11.00 -1.20 3.29
N GLY A 274 -11.46 -1.15 4.55
CA GLY A 274 -12.59 -1.92 5.07
C GLY A 274 -13.50 -1.06 5.95
N VAL A 275 -14.72 -1.53 6.16
CA VAL A 275 -15.74 -0.84 6.96
C VAL A 275 -16.09 -1.69 8.19
N PRO A 276 -15.94 -1.17 9.41
CA PRO A 276 -16.31 -1.90 10.65
C PRO A 276 -17.77 -2.35 10.66
N LYS A 277 -17.99 -3.61 11.06
CA LYS A 277 -19.30 -4.25 11.06
C LYS A 277 -20.27 -3.59 12.05
N GLY A 278 -21.44 -3.16 11.55
CA GLY A 278 -22.52 -2.61 12.37
C GLY A 278 -22.32 -1.14 12.75
N GLY A 279 -21.34 -0.46 12.17
CA GLY A 279 -21.11 0.97 12.36
C GLY A 279 -22.31 1.82 11.92
N PRO A 280 -22.63 2.92 12.65
CA PRO A 280 -23.85 3.71 12.40
C PRO A 280 -23.80 4.52 11.10
N LYS A 281 -22.62 4.72 10.49
CA LYS A 281 -22.43 5.49 9.27
C LYS A 281 -22.04 4.62 8.06
N LYS A 282 -22.50 3.36 8.04
CA LYS A 282 -22.14 2.37 7.01
C LYS A 282 -22.24 2.90 5.59
N GLU A 283 -23.34 3.56 5.22
CA GLU A 283 -23.55 4.05 3.86
C GLU A 283 -22.53 5.12 3.47
N ALA A 284 -22.26 6.08 4.36
CA ALA A 284 -21.22 7.10 4.14
C ALA A 284 -19.82 6.48 4.04
N ALA A 285 -19.53 5.48 4.88
CA ALA A 285 -18.27 4.73 4.84
C ALA A 285 -18.10 3.98 3.50
N MET A 286 -19.17 3.33 3.02
CA MET A 286 -19.15 2.66 1.72
C MET A 286 -19.02 3.64 0.54
N ASP A 287 -19.64 4.83 0.63
CA ASP A 287 -19.46 5.89 -0.36
C ASP A 287 -18.01 6.40 -0.37
N PHE A 288 -17.42 6.55 0.82
CA PHE A 288 -16.01 6.91 0.93
C PHE A 288 -15.11 5.84 0.30
N VAL A 289 -15.30 4.56 0.59
CA VAL A 289 -14.50 3.47 0.00
C VAL A 289 -14.60 3.50 -1.53
N ARG A 290 -15.81 3.66 -2.10
CA ARG A 290 -15.99 3.78 -3.56
C ARG A 290 -15.26 4.98 -4.15
N PHE A 291 -15.28 6.12 -3.47
CA PHE A 291 -14.58 7.34 -3.89
C PHE A 291 -13.06 7.19 -3.77
N ALA A 292 -12.58 6.76 -2.60
CA ALA A 292 -11.16 6.65 -2.28
C ALA A 292 -10.44 5.61 -3.16
N THR A 293 -11.14 4.54 -3.55
CA THR A 293 -10.62 3.51 -4.46
C THR A 293 -10.90 3.79 -5.94
N GLY A 294 -11.41 4.97 -6.27
CA GLY A 294 -11.53 5.45 -7.66
C GLY A 294 -10.16 5.78 -8.26
N SER A 295 -10.05 5.68 -9.59
CA SER A 295 -8.76 5.87 -10.29
C SER A 295 -8.11 7.23 -10.01
N GLN A 296 -8.91 8.30 -9.89
CA GLN A 296 -8.41 9.65 -9.61
C GLN A 296 -7.80 9.75 -8.19
N SER A 297 -8.50 9.22 -7.19
CA SER A 297 -8.05 9.25 -5.80
C SER A 297 -6.77 8.43 -5.61
N LEU A 298 -6.73 7.22 -6.18
CA LEU A 298 -5.54 6.35 -6.11
C LEU A 298 -4.34 6.95 -6.85
N ALA A 299 -4.55 7.54 -8.03
CA ALA A 299 -3.50 8.27 -8.74
C ALA A 299 -3.01 9.49 -7.95
N GLY A 300 -3.94 10.17 -7.27
CA GLY A 300 -3.62 11.28 -6.39
C GLY A 300 -2.64 10.85 -5.29
N VAL A 301 -2.93 9.76 -4.56
CA VAL A 301 -2.01 9.23 -3.53
C VAL A 301 -0.65 8.88 -4.12
N ALA A 302 -0.63 8.15 -5.26
CA ALA A 302 0.62 7.76 -5.93
C ALA A 302 1.44 8.96 -6.45
N SER A 303 0.82 10.14 -6.58
CA SER A 303 1.52 11.39 -6.92
C SER A 303 2.24 12.01 -5.71
N TRP A 304 1.88 11.65 -4.48
CA TRP A 304 2.50 12.14 -3.24
C TRP A 304 3.54 11.18 -2.65
N VAL A 305 3.27 9.88 -2.74
CA VAL A 305 4.09 8.82 -2.13
C VAL A 305 4.40 7.72 -3.16
N PRO A 306 5.51 6.98 -3.00
CA PRO A 306 5.98 6.00 -3.97
C PRO A 306 5.19 4.67 -3.92
N TYR A 307 3.92 4.72 -3.54
CA TYR A 307 3.06 3.54 -3.52
C TYR A 307 2.23 3.46 -4.79
N GLY A 308 2.21 2.29 -5.41
CA GLY A 308 1.49 2.08 -6.65
C GLY A 308 -0.03 2.07 -6.42
N PRO A 309 -0.84 2.65 -7.32
CA PRO A 309 -2.28 2.53 -7.21
C PRO A 309 -2.72 1.06 -7.37
N ALA A 310 -3.70 0.63 -6.57
CA ALA A 310 -4.27 -0.72 -6.68
C ALA A 310 -5.13 -0.93 -7.95
N ARG A 311 -5.33 0.13 -8.74
CA ARG A 311 -6.00 0.10 -10.07
C ARG A 311 -5.03 0.40 -11.19
N ARG A 312 -5.10 -0.39 -12.27
CA ARG A 312 -4.26 -0.18 -13.47
C ARG A 312 -4.59 1.12 -14.20
N SER A 313 -5.88 1.45 -14.34
CA SER A 313 -6.35 2.68 -15.01
C SER A 313 -5.91 3.96 -14.29
N ALA A 314 -5.55 3.89 -13.01
CA ALA A 314 -5.06 5.04 -12.25
C ALA A 314 -3.64 5.48 -12.68
N LEU A 315 -2.81 4.57 -13.20
CA LEU A 315 -1.42 4.89 -13.54
C LEU A 315 -1.27 6.03 -14.55
N ALA A 316 -2.16 6.10 -15.55
CA ALA A 316 -2.15 7.17 -16.53
C ALA A 316 -2.51 8.55 -15.96
N LEU A 317 -3.05 8.59 -14.76
CA LEU A 317 -3.46 9.81 -14.05
C LEU A 317 -2.44 10.29 -13.02
N VAL A 318 -1.41 9.48 -12.72
CA VAL A 318 -0.35 9.86 -11.77
C VAL A 318 0.38 11.09 -12.29
N ARG A 319 0.68 12.03 -11.40
CA ARG A 319 1.40 13.27 -11.67
C ARG A 319 2.73 13.28 -10.94
N ASN A 320 3.57 14.26 -11.27
CA ASN A 320 4.75 14.56 -10.47
C ASN A 320 4.32 14.90 -9.03
N ASN A 321 5.20 14.61 -8.06
CA ASN A 321 4.97 15.00 -6.68
C ASN A 321 4.70 16.52 -6.61
N PRO A 322 3.56 16.95 -6.02
CA PRO A 322 3.15 18.37 -6.04
C PRO A 322 4.08 19.31 -5.28
N GLU A 323 4.82 18.81 -4.29
CA GLU A 323 5.74 19.62 -3.48
C GLU A 323 7.16 19.57 -4.04
N LEU A 324 7.61 18.42 -4.50
CA LEU A 324 9.00 18.18 -4.91
C LEU A 324 9.21 18.29 -6.42
N GLY A 325 8.14 18.26 -7.22
CA GLY A 325 8.22 18.23 -8.68
C GLY A 325 8.79 16.93 -9.25
N THR A 326 9.07 15.93 -8.41
CA THR A 326 9.67 14.65 -8.79
C THR A 326 8.69 13.81 -9.60
N ASP A 327 9.16 13.23 -10.73
CA ASP A 327 8.43 12.18 -11.43
C ASP A 327 8.31 10.95 -10.53
N MET A 328 7.08 10.55 -10.23
CA MET A 328 6.81 9.42 -9.33
C MET A 328 6.93 8.06 -10.03
N THR A 329 6.78 8.02 -11.35
CA THR A 329 6.73 6.77 -12.13
C THR A 329 7.89 5.80 -11.86
N PRO A 330 9.16 6.27 -11.74
CA PRO A 330 10.30 5.39 -11.47
C PRO A 330 10.25 4.67 -10.12
N PHE A 331 9.44 5.15 -9.19
CA PHE A 331 9.34 4.63 -7.81
C PHE A 331 8.08 3.79 -7.56
N LEU A 332 7.16 3.74 -8.55
CA LEU A 332 5.89 3.03 -8.39
C LEU A 332 6.04 1.53 -8.69
N PRO A 333 5.70 0.64 -7.76
CA PRO A 333 5.70 -0.81 -8.00
C PRO A 333 4.82 -1.22 -9.17
N THR A 334 3.68 -0.55 -9.35
CA THR A 334 2.67 -0.89 -10.37
C THR A 334 2.92 -0.25 -11.74
N ALA A 335 4.02 0.51 -11.91
CA ALA A 335 4.39 1.00 -13.23
C ALA A 335 4.54 -0.17 -14.23
N PRO A 336 4.09 -0.03 -15.50
CA PRO A 336 3.98 -1.16 -16.44
C PRO A 336 5.27 -1.96 -16.59
N GLY A 337 6.43 -1.29 -16.68
CA GLY A 337 7.75 -1.94 -16.78
C GLY A 337 8.19 -2.65 -15.50
N HIS A 338 7.71 -2.21 -14.34
CA HIS A 338 8.03 -2.79 -13.03
C HIS A 338 7.13 -3.98 -12.69
N PHE A 339 5.86 -3.91 -13.07
CA PHE A 339 4.83 -4.85 -12.66
C PHE A 339 4.75 -6.11 -13.53
N ALA A 340 5.47 -6.15 -14.66
CA ALA A 340 5.38 -7.24 -15.64
C ALA A 340 5.73 -8.62 -15.06
N THR A 341 6.69 -8.69 -14.13
CA THR A 341 7.13 -9.92 -13.47
C THR A 341 6.83 -9.94 -11.97
N ALA A 342 6.03 -8.99 -11.48
CA ALA A 342 5.69 -8.84 -10.06
C ALA A 342 4.98 -10.09 -9.53
N PHE A 343 5.28 -10.45 -8.30
CA PHE A 343 4.70 -11.58 -7.60
C PHE A 343 3.86 -11.08 -6.41
N ALA A 344 2.58 -11.43 -6.41
CA ALA A 344 1.70 -11.14 -5.28
C ALA A 344 2.03 -12.08 -4.12
N ILE A 345 2.32 -11.52 -2.96
CA ILE A 345 2.37 -12.30 -1.73
C ILE A 345 0.94 -12.82 -1.45
N ASP A 346 0.86 -14.07 -1.02
CA ASP A 346 -0.40 -14.68 -0.59
C ASP A 346 -0.48 -14.62 0.94
N ASP A 347 -1.05 -13.53 1.43
CA ASP A 347 -1.17 -13.28 2.86
C ASP A 347 -2.11 -14.26 3.55
N GLU A 348 -3.14 -14.73 2.84
CA GLU A 348 -4.05 -15.76 3.35
C GLU A 348 -3.30 -17.06 3.57
N TRP A 349 -2.45 -17.43 2.62
CA TRP A 349 -1.58 -18.61 2.71
C TRP A 349 -0.60 -18.47 3.89
N TRP A 350 0.05 -17.30 4.05
CA TRP A 350 0.99 -17.07 5.15
C TRP A 350 0.33 -17.10 6.53
N GLN A 351 -0.89 -16.62 6.67
CA GLN A 351 -1.64 -16.73 7.92
C GLN A 351 -1.90 -18.20 8.31
N LEU A 352 -2.13 -19.07 7.33
CA LEU A 352 -2.43 -20.49 7.56
C LEU A 352 -1.16 -21.32 7.79
N HIS A 353 -0.10 -21.07 7.04
CA HIS A 353 1.08 -21.93 6.96
C HIS A 353 2.35 -21.31 7.56
N GLY A 354 2.39 -20.00 7.74
CA GLY A 354 3.52 -19.29 8.33
C GLY A 354 3.94 -19.83 9.70
N PRO A 355 3.01 -20.12 10.63
CA PRO A 355 3.34 -20.70 11.93
C PRO A 355 4.15 -22.03 11.87
N ASP A 356 3.94 -22.83 10.83
CA ASP A 356 4.68 -24.10 10.64
C ASP A 356 6.04 -23.88 9.96
N ILE A 357 6.20 -22.80 9.20
CA ILE A 357 7.41 -22.49 8.42
C ILE A 357 8.42 -21.69 9.24
N GLU A 358 7.96 -20.72 10.02
CA GLU A 358 8.85 -19.83 10.79
C GLU A 358 9.82 -20.58 11.73
N PRO A 359 9.45 -21.65 12.45
CA PRO A 359 10.41 -22.44 13.23
C PRO A 359 11.55 -23.02 12.39
N ARG A 360 11.26 -23.48 11.16
CA ARG A 360 12.29 -24.01 10.24
C ARG A 360 13.22 -22.89 9.75
N TRP A 361 12.66 -21.71 9.48
CA TRP A 361 13.43 -20.52 9.15
C TRP A 361 14.41 -20.16 10.28
N GLN A 362 13.95 -20.14 11.54
CA GLN A 362 14.79 -19.80 12.68
C GLN A 362 15.93 -20.81 12.88
N VAL A 363 15.65 -22.11 12.71
CA VAL A 363 16.69 -23.17 12.77
C VAL A 363 17.72 -22.96 11.66
N TRP A 364 17.26 -22.72 10.43
CA TRP A 364 18.16 -22.47 9.31
C TRP A 364 19.00 -21.21 9.54
N LEU A 365 18.37 -20.11 9.97
CA LEU A 365 19.01 -18.82 10.25
C LEU A 365 20.14 -18.95 11.30
N ALA A 366 19.93 -19.77 12.33
CA ALA A 366 20.93 -20.02 13.37
C ALA A 366 22.17 -20.77 12.84
N SER A 367 22.06 -21.43 11.68
CA SER A 367 23.16 -22.17 11.03
C SER A 367 23.97 -21.33 10.02
N GLN A 368 23.55 -20.06 9.75
CA GLN A 368 24.22 -19.17 8.82
C GLN A 368 25.28 -18.32 9.52
#